data_24e6b42f4e462c00dd3054d765562af9
#
_entry.id   24e6b42f4e462c00dd3054d765562af9
#
_cell.length_a   1.000
_cell.length_b   1.000
_cell.length_c   1.000
_cell.angle_alpha   90.00
_cell.angle_beta   90.00
_cell.angle_gamma   90.00
#
_symmetry.space_group_name_H-M   'P 1'
#
loop_
_entity.id
_entity.type
_entity.pdbx_description
1 polymer ?
#
loop_
_entity_poly.entity_id
_entity_poly.type
_entity_poly.pdbx_seq_one_letter_code
_entity_poly.pdbx_strand_id
1 'polypeptide(L)'
;MNILVLGGTGAMGRPLVEKLSIENIVYVTSRTAKTSTENIKYIQGDATHIDFIEDLLKRESWDCIVDFMVHSENNLKVLLPQILNNTKQYVFISSARVYSQSEAPITEDTPRLLDVCKDEEYLKTNEYALAKAREENLLFNSGKQNFTIIRPTITYNTHRLQLGVLEKENWLYRALHGRSIVFSEDINDKLTTMTFGNDVSIGIASIIGKEGALGEAFHITYPMSLPWSEVLKIYLAVLKKHTGKEIPVVMTKKSTNLKFNWRVYQLIYSRYFNRTFDNSKIAQFTDISTFTPPQEGLANCLEEFLKKPDFRNIAWDLEAVNDKVANERTPLKEIPSVGNKITYICYKNNLKFLLKPLHKSLKVVSKIRSTIK
;
A
#
# COMPACT_ATOMS: atom_id res chain seq x y z
N MET A 1 -13.98 -24.96 -3.07
CA MET A 1 -12.91 -24.84 -2.08
C MET A 1 -13.36 -24.02 -0.90
N ASN A 2 -12.83 -24.28 0.30
CA ASN A 2 -12.96 -23.39 1.46
C ASN A 2 -11.75 -22.46 1.51
N ILE A 3 -11.97 -21.16 1.28
CA ILE A 3 -10.90 -20.17 1.19
C ILE A 3 -11.04 -19.16 2.35
N LEU A 4 -9.99 -19.01 3.16
CA LEU A 4 -9.92 -17.99 4.19
C LEU A 4 -9.17 -16.76 3.68
N VAL A 5 -9.77 -15.58 3.78
CA VAL A 5 -9.16 -14.29 3.39
C VAL A 5 -8.99 -13.42 4.62
N LEU A 6 -7.77 -13.32 5.10
CA LEU A 6 -7.41 -12.45 6.22
C LEU A 6 -7.28 -11.00 5.72
N GLY A 7 -8.08 -10.08 6.27
CA GLY A 7 -8.06 -8.67 5.87
C GLY A 7 -8.67 -8.38 4.49
N GLY A 8 -9.58 -9.23 3.99
CA GLY A 8 -10.17 -9.17 2.66
C GLY A 8 -11.10 -7.97 2.36
N THR A 9 -11.11 -6.93 3.18
CA THR A 9 -11.99 -5.75 2.98
C THR A 9 -11.28 -4.57 2.31
N GLY A 10 -10.01 -4.72 1.95
CA GLY A 10 -9.17 -3.70 1.33
C GLY A 10 -9.30 -3.60 -0.19
N ALA A 11 -8.40 -2.81 -0.80
CA ALA A 11 -8.39 -2.47 -2.23
C ALA A 11 -8.29 -3.68 -3.18
N MET A 12 -7.49 -4.67 -2.82
CA MET A 12 -7.33 -5.93 -3.56
C MET A 12 -8.26 -7.02 -3.01
N GLY A 13 -8.53 -7.00 -1.69
CA GLY A 13 -9.28 -8.06 -1.04
C GLY A 13 -10.74 -8.13 -1.45
N ARG A 14 -11.43 -6.98 -1.57
CA ARG A 14 -12.85 -6.97 -1.99
C ARG A 14 -13.08 -7.62 -3.35
N PRO A 15 -12.44 -7.16 -4.44
CA PRO A 15 -12.64 -7.77 -5.75
C PRO A 15 -12.15 -9.24 -5.78
N LEU A 16 -11.15 -9.61 -4.98
CA LEU A 16 -10.74 -11.01 -4.86
C LEU A 16 -11.85 -11.86 -4.22
N VAL A 17 -12.42 -11.40 -3.11
CA VAL A 17 -13.50 -12.10 -2.41
C VAL A 17 -14.71 -12.28 -3.33
N GLU A 18 -15.12 -11.23 -4.04
CA GLU A 18 -16.23 -11.29 -5.00
C GLU A 18 -15.95 -12.30 -6.12
N LYS A 19 -14.75 -12.30 -6.67
CA LYS A 19 -14.36 -13.21 -7.73
C LYS A 19 -14.29 -14.67 -7.25
N LEU A 20 -13.69 -14.91 -6.10
CA LEU A 20 -13.55 -16.27 -5.56
C LEU A 20 -14.92 -16.87 -5.13
N SER A 21 -15.86 -16.04 -4.68
CA SER A 21 -17.17 -16.49 -4.21
C SER A 21 -18.10 -17.01 -5.32
N ILE A 22 -17.72 -16.86 -6.59
CA ILE A 22 -18.49 -17.42 -7.72
C ILE A 22 -18.50 -18.95 -7.65
N GLU A 23 -17.37 -19.57 -7.31
CA GLU A 23 -17.21 -21.05 -7.33
C GLU A 23 -16.77 -21.63 -5.99
N ASN A 24 -16.61 -20.80 -4.94
CA ASN A 24 -16.01 -21.23 -3.67
C ASN A 24 -16.78 -20.65 -2.49
N ILE A 25 -16.62 -21.26 -1.32
CA ILE A 25 -17.02 -20.66 -0.04
C ILE A 25 -15.84 -19.84 0.49
N VAL A 26 -16.05 -18.53 0.64
CA VAL A 26 -15.01 -17.57 1.02
C VAL A 26 -15.30 -17.03 2.41
N TYR A 27 -14.43 -17.31 3.36
CA TYR A 27 -14.48 -16.78 4.71
C TYR A 27 -13.60 -15.54 4.82
N VAL A 28 -14.15 -14.43 5.29
CA VAL A 28 -13.47 -13.13 5.26
C VAL A 28 -13.43 -12.54 6.66
N THR A 29 -12.23 -12.24 7.16
CA THR A 29 -12.11 -11.55 8.45
C THR A 29 -12.40 -10.06 8.30
N SER A 30 -13.13 -9.50 9.25
CA SER A 30 -13.44 -8.07 9.32
C SER A 30 -13.52 -7.61 10.77
N ARG A 31 -12.94 -6.45 11.09
CA ARG A 31 -13.05 -5.84 12.44
C ARG A 31 -14.47 -5.39 12.78
N THR A 32 -15.28 -5.11 11.76
CA THR A 32 -16.68 -4.72 11.93
C THR A 32 -17.60 -5.84 11.45
N ALA A 33 -18.76 -5.98 12.09
CA ALA A 33 -19.80 -6.90 11.65
C ALA A 33 -20.21 -6.60 10.20
N LYS A 34 -20.41 -7.64 9.39
CA LYS A 34 -20.88 -7.59 8.02
C LYS A 34 -21.88 -8.70 7.76
N THR A 35 -22.81 -8.46 6.85
CA THR A 35 -23.79 -9.47 6.45
C THR A 35 -23.14 -10.50 5.55
N SER A 36 -23.21 -11.76 5.94
CA SER A 36 -22.80 -12.89 5.10
C SER A 36 -23.82 -13.21 4.03
N THR A 37 -23.34 -13.79 2.94
CA THR A 37 -24.17 -14.39 1.89
C THR A 37 -23.99 -15.91 1.87
N GLU A 38 -24.58 -16.59 0.89
CA GLU A 38 -24.41 -18.02 0.71
C GLU A 38 -22.93 -18.41 0.57
N ASN A 39 -22.18 -17.71 -0.27
CA ASN A 39 -20.78 -18.01 -0.61
C ASN A 39 -19.75 -17.11 0.08
N ILE A 40 -20.14 -16.02 0.75
CA ILE A 40 -19.26 -15.15 1.51
C ILE A 40 -19.64 -15.18 2.98
N LYS A 41 -18.76 -15.69 3.82
CA LYS A 41 -18.95 -15.81 5.27
C LYS A 41 -18.04 -14.80 5.99
N TYR A 42 -18.61 -13.72 6.53
CA TYR A 42 -17.84 -12.76 7.31
C TYR A 42 -17.65 -13.24 8.75
N ILE A 43 -16.39 -13.22 9.21
CA ILE A 43 -16.02 -13.53 10.58
C ILE A 43 -15.52 -12.25 11.23
N GLN A 44 -16.24 -11.77 12.25
CA GLN A 44 -15.83 -10.57 12.97
C GLN A 44 -14.68 -10.88 13.92
N GLY A 45 -13.59 -10.11 13.80
CA GLY A 45 -12.43 -10.18 14.66
C GLY A 45 -11.25 -9.42 14.06
N ASP A 46 -10.19 -9.30 14.85
CA ASP A 46 -8.96 -8.63 14.43
C ASP A 46 -7.87 -9.66 14.09
N ALA A 47 -7.61 -9.84 12.80
CA ALA A 47 -6.62 -10.78 12.29
C ALA A 47 -5.16 -10.32 12.53
N THR A 48 -4.91 -9.28 13.33
CA THR A 48 -3.58 -8.96 13.88
C THR A 48 -3.26 -9.73 15.15
N HIS A 49 -4.28 -10.33 15.81
CA HIS A 49 -4.15 -11.12 17.03
C HIS A 49 -3.90 -12.59 16.71
N ILE A 50 -2.84 -13.14 17.26
CA ILE A 50 -2.42 -14.53 17.05
C ILE A 50 -3.53 -15.51 17.46
N ASP A 51 -4.06 -15.38 18.67
CA ASP A 51 -5.10 -16.27 19.21
C ASP A 51 -6.35 -16.34 18.31
N PHE A 52 -6.72 -15.20 17.70
CA PHE A 52 -7.86 -15.16 16.78
C PHE A 52 -7.57 -15.96 15.49
N ILE A 53 -6.35 -15.88 14.94
CA ILE A 53 -5.98 -16.67 13.77
C ILE A 53 -5.91 -18.16 14.15
N GLU A 54 -5.33 -18.52 15.29
CA GLU A 54 -5.26 -19.90 15.77
C GLU A 54 -6.67 -20.52 15.91
N ASP A 55 -7.62 -19.76 16.40
CA ASP A 55 -9.01 -20.21 16.48
C ASP A 55 -9.66 -20.39 15.10
N LEU A 56 -9.33 -19.53 14.13
CA LEU A 56 -9.81 -19.67 12.75
C LEU A 56 -9.24 -20.93 12.09
N LEU A 57 -7.96 -21.23 12.31
CA LEU A 57 -7.32 -22.40 11.74
C LEU A 57 -7.93 -23.72 12.21
N LYS A 58 -8.57 -23.76 13.41
CA LYS A 58 -9.24 -24.93 13.97
C LYS A 58 -10.68 -25.14 13.47
N ARG A 59 -11.29 -24.13 12.84
CA ARG A 59 -12.72 -24.15 12.49
C ARG A 59 -13.02 -25.01 11.27
N GLU A 60 -12.12 -24.98 10.28
CA GLU A 60 -12.34 -25.61 8.97
C GLU A 60 -11.02 -26.18 8.44
N SER A 61 -11.13 -27.08 7.44
CA SER A 61 -10.00 -27.49 6.60
C SER A 61 -9.86 -26.49 5.45
N TRP A 62 -8.78 -25.73 5.43
CA TRP A 62 -8.58 -24.64 4.45
C TRP A 62 -7.89 -25.16 3.19
N ASP A 63 -8.57 -25.02 2.05
CA ASP A 63 -7.91 -25.27 0.76
C ASP A 63 -6.91 -24.17 0.43
N CYS A 64 -7.26 -22.92 0.76
CA CYS A 64 -6.36 -21.77 0.60
C CYS A 64 -6.57 -20.73 1.72
N ILE A 65 -5.47 -20.13 2.17
CA ILE A 65 -5.49 -18.95 3.04
C ILE A 65 -4.80 -17.81 2.30
N VAL A 66 -5.52 -16.70 2.05
CA VAL A 66 -4.96 -15.48 1.45
C VAL A 66 -4.79 -14.43 2.53
N ASP A 67 -3.57 -13.93 2.72
CA ASP A 67 -3.24 -13.08 3.84
C ASP A 67 -2.86 -11.65 3.39
N PHE A 68 -3.80 -10.71 3.54
CA PHE A 68 -3.60 -9.27 3.32
C PHE A 68 -3.14 -8.52 4.57
N MET A 69 -2.90 -9.23 5.67
CA MET A 69 -2.50 -8.59 6.91
C MET A 69 -1.04 -8.15 6.85
N VAL A 70 -0.71 -7.13 7.63
CA VAL A 70 0.66 -6.70 7.87
C VAL A 70 1.05 -7.24 9.24
N HIS A 71 1.79 -8.34 9.25
CA HIS A 71 2.34 -8.92 10.47
C HIS A 71 3.67 -8.25 10.85
N SER A 72 4.06 -8.35 12.10
CA SER A 72 5.47 -8.20 12.44
C SER A 72 6.20 -9.52 12.13
N GLU A 73 7.50 -9.44 11.86
CA GLU A 73 8.33 -10.63 11.64
C GLU A 73 8.17 -11.66 12.79
N ASN A 74 8.13 -11.17 14.04
CA ASN A 74 7.96 -12.02 15.22
C ASN A 74 6.59 -12.71 15.24
N ASN A 75 5.52 -12.00 14.91
CA ASN A 75 4.18 -12.60 14.88
C ASN A 75 4.08 -13.64 13.76
N LEU A 76 4.60 -13.31 12.56
CA LEU A 76 4.57 -14.25 11.44
C LEU A 76 5.41 -15.51 11.76
N LYS A 77 6.55 -15.38 12.42
CA LYS A 77 7.37 -16.52 12.84
C LYS A 77 6.60 -17.50 13.73
N VAL A 78 5.71 -17.01 14.57
CA VAL A 78 4.85 -17.86 15.44
C VAL A 78 3.69 -18.47 14.65
N LEU A 79 3.03 -17.67 13.79
CA LEU A 79 1.84 -18.09 13.07
C LEU A 79 2.13 -19.02 11.88
N LEU A 80 3.26 -18.80 11.18
CA LEU A 80 3.54 -19.44 9.90
C LEU A 80 3.52 -20.98 9.96
N PRO A 81 4.15 -21.66 10.95
CA PRO A 81 4.07 -23.11 11.03
C PRO A 81 2.63 -23.63 11.17
N GLN A 82 1.81 -22.91 11.90
CA GLN A 82 0.40 -23.27 12.14
C GLN A 82 -0.42 -23.07 10.85
N ILE A 83 -0.23 -21.95 10.16
CA ILE A 83 -0.89 -21.66 8.88
C ILE A 83 -0.53 -22.75 7.85
N LEU A 84 0.77 -23.01 7.66
CA LEU A 84 1.24 -24.00 6.67
C LEU A 84 0.82 -25.43 6.98
N ASN A 85 0.56 -25.79 8.24
CA ASN A 85 0.06 -27.10 8.61
C ASN A 85 -1.48 -27.24 8.47
N ASN A 86 -2.21 -26.13 8.35
CA ASN A 86 -3.67 -26.12 8.30
C ASN A 86 -4.24 -25.64 6.95
N THR A 87 -3.41 -25.53 5.90
CA THR A 87 -3.87 -25.17 4.56
C THR A 87 -3.14 -25.94 3.48
N LYS A 88 -3.78 -26.12 2.33
CA LYS A 88 -3.11 -26.67 1.13
C LYS A 88 -2.28 -25.64 0.40
N GLN A 89 -2.68 -24.34 0.48
CA GLN A 89 -1.93 -23.23 -0.09
C GLN A 89 -2.06 -21.98 0.79
N TYR A 90 -0.93 -21.38 1.16
CA TYR A 90 -0.87 -20.07 1.84
C TYR A 90 -0.41 -19.00 0.85
N VAL A 91 -1.28 -18.06 0.51
CA VAL A 91 -0.98 -16.93 -0.36
C VAL A 91 -0.60 -15.71 0.49
N PHE A 92 0.69 -15.44 0.56
CA PHE A 92 1.27 -14.35 1.34
C PHE A 92 1.44 -13.09 0.50
N ILE A 93 0.91 -11.95 0.96
CA ILE A 93 1.08 -10.67 0.27
C ILE A 93 2.34 -9.97 0.77
N SER A 94 3.36 -10.01 -0.08
CA SER A 94 4.61 -9.27 0.03
C SER A 94 4.53 -7.93 -0.71
N SER A 95 5.58 -7.50 -1.38
CA SER A 95 5.62 -6.25 -2.13
C SER A 95 6.74 -6.26 -3.17
N ALA A 96 6.52 -5.70 -4.35
CA ALA A 96 7.58 -5.44 -5.33
C ALA A 96 8.65 -4.44 -4.84
N ARG A 97 8.43 -3.82 -3.69
CA ARG A 97 9.47 -2.99 -3.05
C ARG A 97 10.66 -3.80 -2.52
N VAL A 98 10.51 -5.13 -2.38
CA VAL A 98 11.63 -5.99 -1.97
C VAL A 98 12.75 -6.00 -3.01
N TYR A 99 12.45 -5.84 -4.29
CA TYR A 99 13.45 -5.87 -5.36
C TYR A 99 14.43 -4.71 -5.29
N SER A 100 15.70 -5.00 -5.55
CA SER A 100 16.73 -3.99 -5.77
C SER A 100 16.50 -3.21 -7.07
N GLN A 101 17.36 -2.26 -7.35
CA GLN A 101 17.42 -1.60 -8.65
C GLN A 101 17.79 -2.61 -9.74
N SER A 102 17.17 -2.45 -10.92
CA SER A 102 17.50 -3.18 -12.14
C SER A 102 17.42 -2.24 -13.34
N GLU A 103 18.34 -2.36 -14.28
CA GLU A 103 18.28 -1.66 -15.55
C GLU A 103 17.39 -2.41 -16.57
N ALA A 104 17.38 -3.72 -16.48
CA ALA A 104 16.43 -4.58 -17.20
C ALA A 104 15.06 -4.62 -16.49
N PRO A 105 13.98 -5.03 -17.18
CA PRO A 105 12.71 -5.32 -16.53
C PRO A 105 12.90 -6.30 -15.36
N ILE A 106 12.28 -5.95 -14.23
CA ILE A 106 12.34 -6.76 -13.00
C ILE A 106 11.62 -8.08 -13.24
N THR A 107 12.30 -9.18 -12.93
CA THR A 107 11.75 -10.55 -12.86
C THR A 107 11.66 -10.98 -11.39
N GLU A 108 11.04 -12.13 -11.12
CA GLU A 108 10.98 -12.69 -9.77
C GLU A 108 12.36 -13.09 -9.24
N ASP A 109 13.34 -13.32 -10.14
CA ASP A 109 14.74 -13.64 -9.81
C ASP A 109 15.61 -12.41 -9.57
N THR A 110 15.09 -11.19 -9.82
CA THR A 110 15.80 -9.95 -9.50
C THR A 110 16.13 -9.94 -8.00
N PRO A 111 17.42 -9.72 -7.63
CA PRO A 111 17.83 -9.72 -6.22
C PRO A 111 17.02 -8.76 -5.37
N ARG A 112 16.77 -9.13 -4.11
CA ARG A 112 16.07 -8.26 -3.17
C ARG A 112 17.04 -7.28 -2.50
N LEU A 113 16.53 -6.14 -2.09
CA LEU A 113 17.32 -5.14 -1.33
C LEU A 113 17.99 -5.73 -0.10
N LEU A 114 17.30 -6.62 0.62
CA LEU A 114 17.85 -7.30 1.79
C LEU A 114 19.13 -8.09 1.48
N ASP A 115 19.23 -8.65 0.27
CA ASP A 115 20.30 -9.57 -0.10
C ASP A 115 21.52 -8.85 -0.70
N VAL A 116 21.35 -7.64 -1.27
CA VAL A 116 22.42 -6.96 -2.04
C VAL A 116 22.72 -5.53 -1.61
N CYS A 117 21.89 -4.92 -0.76
CA CYS A 117 22.12 -3.56 -0.28
C CYS A 117 23.36 -3.48 0.61
N LYS A 118 24.16 -2.42 0.41
CA LYS A 118 25.38 -2.18 1.20
C LYS A 118 25.21 -1.09 2.25
N ASP A 119 24.03 -0.46 2.32
CA ASP A 119 23.73 0.57 3.33
C ASP A 119 23.38 -0.11 4.66
N GLU A 120 24.37 -0.23 5.52
CA GLU A 120 24.21 -0.89 6.83
C GLU A 120 23.18 -0.19 7.73
N GLU A 121 23.06 1.14 7.64
CA GLU A 121 22.07 1.88 8.44
C GLU A 121 20.66 1.58 7.96
N TYR A 122 20.44 1.47 6.65
CA TYR A 122 19.16 1.02 6.10
C TYR A 122 18.87 -0.42 6.52
N LEU A 123 19.83 -1.34 6.39
CA LEU A 123 19.66 -2.76 6.72
C LEU A 123 19.33 -3.01 8.20
N LYS A 124 19.75 -2.13 9.11
CA LYS A 124 19.38 -2.18 10.54
C LYS A 124 17.95 -1.74 10.81
N THR A 125 17.29 -1.10 9.84
CA THR A 125 15.91 -0.62 10.02
C THR A 125 14.88 -1.74 9.85
N ASN A 126 13.67 -1.49 10.36
CA ASN A 126 12.49 -2.28 10.03
C ASN A 126 11.65 -1.58 8.93
N GLU A 127 12.35 -1.03 7.90
CA GLU A 127 11.68 -0.42 6.78
C GLU A 127 10.87 -1.48 6.01
N TYR A 128 9.75 -1.05 5.44
CA TYR A 128 8.72 -1.94 4.87
C TYR A 128 9.25 -2.96 3.84
N ALA A 129 10.18 -2.55 2.97
CA ALA A 129 10.75 -3.47 1.96
C ALA A 129 11.61 -4.56 2.62
N LEU A 130 12.42 -4.17 3.63
CA LEU A 130 13.26 -5.11 4.38
C LEU A 130 12.41 -6.04 5.26
N ALA A 131 11.38 -5.50 5.92
CA ALA A 131 10.45 -6.30 6.70
C ALA A 131 9.79 -7.38 5.84
N LYS A 132 9.24 -6.99 4.66
CA LYS A 132 8.65 -7.95 3.72
C LYS A 132 9.66 -8.99 3.22
N ALA A 133 10.89 -8.61 2.92
CA ALA A 133 11.92 -9.56 2.50
C ALA A 133 12.32 -10.55 3.62
N ARG A 134 12.35 -10.10 4.90
CA ARG A 134 12.56 -11.00 6.05
C ARG A 134 11.38 -11.95 6.26
N GLU A 135 10.15 -11.47 6.07
CA GLU A 135 8.95 -12.31 6.11
C GLU A 135 8.97 -13.36 4.98
N GLU A 136 9.43 -13.02 3.77
CA GLU A 136 9.65 -13.99 2.69
C GLU A 136 10.70 -15.06 3.08
N ASN A 137 11.78 -14.67 3.79
CA ASN A 137 12.77 -15.62 4.28
C ASN A 137 12.16 -16.65 5.24
N LEU A 138 11.17 -16.28 6.05
CA LEU A 138 10.47 -17.24 6.90
C LEU A 138 9.73 -18.30 6.08
N LEU A 139 9.13 -17.91 4.96
CA LEU A 139 8.46 -18.81 4.02
C LEU A 139 9.46 -19.74 3.33
N PHE A 140 10.49 -19.20 2.68
CA PHE A 140 11.52 -19.98 1.99
C PHE A 140 12.26 -20.96 2.91
N ASN A 141 12.47 -20.59 4.17
CA ASN A 141 13.16 -21.40 5.16
C ASN A 141 12.21 -22.31 6.00
N SER A 142 10.92 -22.34 5.68
CA SER A 142 9.92 -23.11 6.45
C SER A 142 10.02 -24.63 6.29
N GLY A 143 10.77 -25.11 5.28
CA GLY A 143 10.81 -26.53 4.88
C GLY A 143 9.51 -27.01 4.20
N LYS A 144 8.57 -26.12 3.93
CA LYS A 144 7.30 -26.40 3.23
C LYS A 144 7.31 -25.73 1.86
N GLN A 145 6.48 -26.26 0.94
CA GLN A 145 6.29 -25.67 -0.40
C GLN A 145 4.85 -25.20 -0.64
N ASN A 146 3.95 -25.39 0.31
CA ASN A 146 2.54 -25.02 0.17
C ASN A 146 2.27 -23.53 0.45
N PHE A 147 3.16 -22.66 -0.04
CA PHE A 147 2.96 -21.23 -0.03
C PHE A 147 3.13 -20.62 -1.43
N THR A 148 2.58 -19.44 -1.62
CA THR A 148 2.77 -18.60 -2.81
C THR A 148 2.96 -17.16 -2.34
N ILE A 149 4.01 -16.49 -2.81
CA ILE A 149 4.33 -15.11 -2.45
C ILE A 149 3.85 -14.19 -3.56
N ILE A 150 3.05 -13.19 -3.22
CA ILE A 150 2.61 -12.15 -4.17
C ILE A 150 3.35 -10.87 -3.87
N ARG A 151 3.99 -10.30 -4.88
CA ARG A 151 4.73 -9.02 -4.82
C ARG A 151 4.02 -7.93 -5.65
N PRO A 152 2.90 -7.37 -5.19
CA PRO A 152 2.24 -6.31 -5.92
C PRO A 152 3.10 -5.05 -5.93
N THR A 153 3.00 -4.28 -7.01
CA THR A 153 3.61 -2.96 -7.12
C THR A 153 2.67 -1.88 -6.55
N ILE A 154 2.70 -0.66 -7.10
CA ILE A 154 1.77 0.40 -6.69
C ILE A 154 0.37 0.03 -7.16
N THR A 155 -0.42 -0.54 -6.25
CA THR A 155 -1.80 -0.90 -6.52
C THR A 155 -2.70 0.29 -6.24
N TYR A 156 -3.51 0.70 -7.21
CA TYR A 156 -4.46 1.80 -7.08
C TYR A 156 -5.92 1.32 -7.12
N ASN A 157 -6.78 2.10 -6.53
CA ASN A 157 -8.23 2.01 -6.64
C ASN A 157 -8.85 3.38 -6.26
N THR A 158 -10.18 3.47 -6.22
CA THR A 158 -10.93 4.68 -5.84
C THR A 158 -10.45 5.33 -4.52
N HIS A 159 -10.01 4.53 -3.54
CA HIS A 159 -9.56 5.04 -2.24
C HIS A 159 -8.04 5.22 -2.11
N ARG A 160 -7.27 4.74 -3.09
CA ARG A 160 -5.82 4.83 -3.09
C ARG A 160 -5.32 5.37 -4.42
N LEU A 161 -5.09 6.66 -4.46
CA LEU A 161 -4.58 7.43 -5.60
C LEU A 161 -3.23 8.04 -5.20
N GLN A 162 -2.14 7.46 -5.69
CA GLN A 162 -0.79 7.83 -5.32
C GLN A 162 -0.13 8.68 -6.41
N LEU A 163 0.65 9.68 -6.00
CA LEU A 163 1.50 10.50 -6.89
C LEU A 163 2.93 10.52 -6.30
N GLY A 164 3.86 9.79 -6.91
CA GLY A 164 5.19 9.58 -6.35
C GLY A 164 5.13 8.84 -5.02
N VAL A 165 5.47 9.52 -3.93
CA VAL A 165 5.32 9.04 -2.55
C VAL A 165 4.12 9.68 -1.83
N LEU A 166 3.39 10.56 -2.51
CA LEU A 166 2.24 11.26 -1.98
C LEU A 166 0.98 10.40 -2.09
N GLU A 167 0.30 10.16 -1.00
CA GLU A 167 -1.07 9.63 -1.01
C GLU A 167 -2.06 10.76 -1.35
N LYS A 168 -3.30 10.42 -1.73
CA LYS A 168 -4.33 11.39 -2.08
C LYS A 168 -4.56 12.48 -1.02
N GLU A 169 -4.36 12.15 0.25
CA GLU A 169 -4.44 13.08 1.37
C GLU A 169 -3.41 14.20 1.31
N ASN A 170 -2.31 14.00 0.55
CA ASN A 170 -1.21 14.96 0.49
C ASN A 170 -1.21 15.83 -0.78
N TRP A 171 -1.82 15.36 -1.86
CA TRP A 171 -1.85 16.10 -3.13
C TRP A 171 -3.28 16.45 -3.57
N LEU A 172 -4.24 15.50 -3.51
CA LEU A 172 -5.60 15.70 -3.97
C LEU A 172 -6.40 16.60 -3.01
N TYR A 173 -6.20 16.43 -1.69
CA TYR A 173 -6.82 17.30 -0.69
C TYR A 173 -6.50 18.79 -0.96
N ARG A 174 -5.23 19.10 -1.23
CA ARG A 174 -4.79 20.45 -1.58
C ARG A 174 -5.48 20.98 -2.82
N ALA A 175 -5.46 20.19 -3.89
CA ALA A 175 -6.05 20.55 -5.18
C ALA A 175 -7.55 20.90 -5.04
N LEU A 176 -8.31 20.09 -4.28
CA LEU A 176 -9.74 20.32 -4.06
C LEU A 176 -10.04 21.54 -3.15
N HIS A 177 -9.03 22.01 -2.39
CA HIS A 177 -9.13 23.24 -1.60
C HIS A 177 -8.50 24.46 -2.30
N GLY A 178 -8.29 24.38 -3.63
CA GLY A 178 -7.79 25.49 -4.45
C GLY A 178 -6.31 25.81 -4.24
N ARG A 179 -5.52 24.85 -3.73
CA ARG A 179 -4.06 24.98 -3.53
C ARG A 179 -3.29 24.18 -4.57
N SER A 180 -2.04 24.60 -4.81
CA SER A 180 -1.16 23.95 -5.78
C SER A 180 -0.80 22.52 -5.36
N ILE A 181 -0.73 21.60 -6.32
CA ILE A 181 -0.05 20.32 -6.13
C ILE A 181 1.45 20.59 -6.11
N VAL A 182 2.14 20.13 -5.06
CA VAL A 182 3.60 20.21 -4.98
C VAL A 182 4.19 18.87 -5.40
N PHE A 183 5.00 18.89 -6.45
CA PHE A 183 5.67 17.69 -6.97
C PHE A 183 7.18 17.93 -7.14
N SER A 184 7.94 16.94 -7.60
CA SER A 184 9.41 17.08 -7.65
C SER A 184 9.99 16.62 -8.98
N GLU A 185 11.02 17.37 -9.45
CA GLU A 185 11.69 17.13 -10.72
C GLU A 185 12.49 15.83 -10.73
N ASP A 186 13.10 15.44 -9.59
CA ASP A 186 14.00 14.29 -9.49
C ASP A 186 13.33 12.93 -9.69
N ILE A 187 11.98 12.85 -9.55
CA ILE A 187 11.20 11.65 -9.84
C ILE A 187 10.23 11.81 -11.02
N ASN A 188 10.10 13.02 -11.56
CA ASN A 188 9.10 13.35 -12.57
C ASN A 188 9.12 12.42 -13.79
N ASP A 189 10.31 12.12 -14.29
CA ASP A 189 10.50 11.31 -15.51
C ASP A 189 10.85 9.84 -15.20
N LYS A 190 10.86 9.46 -13.90
CA LYS A 190 11.09 8.07 -13.52
C LYS A 190 9.87 7.22 -13.87
N LEU A 191 10.13 6.07 -14.50
CA LEU A 191 9.09 5.12 -14.85
C LEU A 191 8.54 4.42 -13.60
N THR A 192 7.24 4.33 -13.54
CA THR A 192 6.50 3.60 -12.50
C THR A 192 5.51 2.64 -13.14
N THR A 193 5.31 1.50 -12.53
CA THR A 193 4.24 0.57 -12.89
C THR A 193 3.13 0.67 -11.85
N MET A 194 1.95 1.05 -12.29
CA MET A 194 0.75 1.15 -11.46
C MET A 194 -0.28 0.13 -11.94
N THR A 195 -0.83 -0.64 -11.03
CA THR A 195 -1.75 -1.73 -11.35
C THR A 195 -3.08 -1.55 -10.63
N PHE A 196 -4.17 -1.71 -11.36
CA PHE A 196 -5.50 -1.64 -10.76
C PHE A 196 -5.71 -2.78 -9.75
N GLY A 197 -6.32 -2.49 -8.62
CA GLY A 197 -6.50 -3.47 -7.54
C GLY A 197 -7.33 -4.70 -7.96
N ASN A 198 -8.28 -4.52 -8.88
CA ASN A 198 -9.04 -5.62 -9.44
C ASN A 198 -8.18 -6.55 -10.31
N ASP A 199 -7.23 -6.02 -11.07
CA ASP A 199 -6.35 -6.82 -11.94
C ASP A 199 -5.38 -7.64 -11.10
N VAL A 200 -4.85 -7.07 -10.01
CA VAL A 200 -4.06 -7.83 -9.02
C VAL A 200 -4.90 -8.98 -8.45
N SER A 201 -6.18 -8.75 -8.19
CA SER A 201 -7.09 -9.78 -7.67
C SER A 201 -7.37 -10.88 -8.70
N ILE A 202 -7.44 -10.53 -9.99
CA ILE A 202 -7.54 -11.50 -11.09
C ILE A 202 -6.31 -12.40 -11.09
N GLY A 203 -5.11 -11.84 -11.04
CA GLY A 203 -3.88 -12.60 -10.99
C GLY A 203 -3.77 -13.48 -9.73
N ILE A 204 -4.17 -12.99 -8.55
CA ILE A 204 -4.20 -13.82 -7.33
C ILE A 204 -5.18 -14.98 -7.50
N ALA A 205 -6.39 -14.74 -8.00
CA ALA A 205 -7.40 -15.77 -8.17
C ALA A 205 -6.93 -16.87 -9.15
N SER A 206 -6.18 -16.50 -10.19
CA SER A 206 -5.72 -17.45 -11.22
C SER A 206 -4.68 -18.48 -10.74
N ILE A 207 -3.97 -18.17 -9.64
CA ILE A 207 -2.93 -19.05 -9.09
C ILE A 207 -3.40 -19.86 -7.86
N ILE A 208 -4.58 -19.56 -7.31
CA ILE A 208 -5.14 -20.32 -6.19
C ILE A 208 -5.47 -21.74 -6.65
N GLY A 209 -4.97 -22.75 -5.91
CA GLY A 209 -5.15 -24.17 -6.22
C GLY A 209 -4.29 -24.66 -7.38
N LYS A 210 -3.30 -23.90 -7.86
CA LYS A 210 -2.39 -24.31 -8.93
C LYS A 210 -1.07 -24.85 -8.38
N GLU A 211 -0.72 -26.09 -8.72
CA GLU A 211 0.54 -26.73 -8.26
C GLU A 211 1.78 -25.92 -8.69
N GLY A 212 1.80 -25.39 -9.91
CA GLY A 212 2.90 -24.57 -10.42
C GLY A 212 3.07 -23.21 -9.73
N ALA A 213 2.18 -22.87 -8.77
CA ALA A 213 2.31 -21.67 -7.95
C ALA A 213 2.85 -21.95 -6.54
N LEU A 214 2.97 -23.23 -6.15
CA LEU A 214 3.44 -23.61 -4.82
C LEU A 214 4.95 -23.43 -4.69
N GLY A 215 5.39 -22.84 -3.61
CA GLY A 215 6.79 -22.51 -3.35
C GLY A 215 7.33 -21.30 -4.11
N GLU A 216 6.49 -20.64 -4.90
CA GLU A 216 6.87 -19.63 -5.88
C GLU A 216 6.50 -18.20 -5.45
N ALA A 217 7.26 -17.22 -5.98
CA ALA A 217 6.91 -15.82 -5.89
C ALA A 217 6.42 -15.31 -7.26
N PHE A 218 5.44 -14.40 -7.23
CA PHE A 218 4.90 -13.72 -8.41
C PHE A 218 4.78 -12.22 -8.14
N HIS A 219 5.23 -11.38 -9.06
CA HIS A 219 4.68 -10.04 -9.12
C HIS A 219 3.49 -10.01 -10.09
N ILE A 220 2.47 -9.26 -9.74
CA ILE A 220 1.28 -9.10 -10.57
C ILE A 220 1.18 -7.62 -10.88
N THR A 221 1.54 -7.25 -12.10
CA THR A 221 1.65 -5.85 -12.52
C THR A 221 1.03 -5.62 -13.89
N TYR A 222 0.64 -4.37 -14.15
CA TYR A 222 0.28 -3.98 -15.52
C TYR A 222 1.54 -4.10 -16.42
N PRO A 223 1.40 -4.54 -17.69
CA PRO A 223 2.56 -4.83 -18.53
C PRO A 223 3.43 -3.61 -18.88
N MET A 224 2.86 -2.41 -18.89
CA MET A 224 3.58 -1.19 -19.27
C MET A 224 3.77 -0.24 -18.09
N SER A 225 4.86 0.49 -18.14
CA SER A 225 5.18 1.55 -17.17
C SER A 225 4.97 2.92 -17.81
N LEU A 226 4.71 3.92 -17.00
CA LEU A 226 4.57 5.31 -17.41
C LEU A 226 5.39 6.21 -16.48
N PRO A 227 5.87 7.38 -16.96
CA PRO A 227 6.56 8.33 -16.08
C PRO A 227 5.58 8.96 -15.08
N TRP A 228 6.08 9.38 -13.94
CA TRP A 228 5.25 10.06 -12.94
C TRP A 228 4.63 11.35 -13.47
N SER A 229 5.29 12.03 -14.41
CA SER A 229 4.73 13.18 -15.13
C SER A 229 3.43 12.84 -15.87
N GLU A 230 3.32 11.63 -16.42
CA GLU A 230 2.09 11.20 -17.09
C GLU A 230 0.98 10.88 -16.07
N VAL A 231 1.32 10.26 -14.93
CA VAL A 231 0.37 10.07 -13.82
C VAL A 231 -0.18 11.41 -13.34
N LEU A 232 0.68 12.42 -13.19
CA LEU A 232 0.27 13.78 -12.82
C LEU A 232 -0.67 14.38 -13.86
N LYS A 233 -0.34 14.28 -15.16
CA LYS A 233 -1.20 14.77 -16.24
C LYS A 233 -2.58 14.15 -16.26
N ILE A 234 -2.69 12.82 -16.04
CA ILE A 234 -3.97 12.11 -15.94
C ILE A 234 -4.81 12.74 -14.83
N TYR A 235 -4.23 12.91 -13.64
CA TYR A 235 -4.95 13.50 -12.51
C TYR A 235 -5.36 14.95 -12.76
N LEU A 236 -4.49 15.77 -13.35
CA LEU A 236 -4.78 17.16 -13.69
C LEU A 236 -5.93 17.27 -14.71
N ALA A 237 -5.96 16.40 -15.71
CA ALA A 237 -7.04 16.39 -16.70
C ALA A 237 -8.41 16.10 -16.07
N VAL A 238 -8.48 15.10 -15.18
CA VAL A 238 -9.70 14.78 -14.43
C VAL A 238 -10.12 15.93 -13.51
N LEU A 239 -9.16 16.50 -12.78
CA LEU A 239 -9.44 17.63 -11.87
C LEU A 239 -9.91 18.88 -12.64
N LYS A 240 -9.30 19.19 -13.79
CA LYS A 240 -9.76 20.29 -14.65
C LYS A 240 -11.21 20.08 -15.11
N LYS A 241 -11.54 18.86 -15.56
CA LYS A 241 -12.92 18.49 -15.96
C LYS A 241 -13.90 18.66 -14.80
N HIS A 242 -13.49 18.25 -13.58
CA HIS A 242 -14.35 18.29 -12.38
C HIS A 242 -14.53 19.71 -11.82
N THR A 243 -13.46 20.51 -11.77
CA THR A 243 -13.47 21.84 -11.13
C THR A 243 -13.74 22.99 -12.09
N GLY A 244 -13.62 22.74 -13.40
CA GLY A 244 -13.65 23.79 -14.45
C GLY A 244 -12.42 24.70 -14.46
N LYS A 245 -11.36 24.37 -13.69
CA LYS A 245 -10.18 25.21 -13.51
C LYS A 245 -8.89 24.39 -13.68
N GLU A 246 -7.83 25.04 -14.15
CA GLU A 246 -6.49 24.47 -14.08
C GLU A 246 -6.03 24.40 -12.63
N ILE A 247 -5.48 23.29 -12.22
CA ILE A 247 -4.86 23.12 -10.91
C ILE A 247 -3.38 23.48 -11.04
N PRO A 248 -2.88 24.50 -10.31
CA PRO A 248 -1.47 24.87 -10.39
C PRO A 248 -0.58 23.75 -9.82
N VAL A 249 0.60 23.58 -10.44
CA VAL A 249 1.63 22.65 -9.98
C VAL A 249 2.88 23.43 -9.66
N VAL A 250 3.44 23.22 -8.48
CA VAL A 250 4.72 23.79 -8.05
C VAL A 250 5.75 22.67 -8.00
N MET A 251 6.78 22.78 -8.84
CA MET A 251 7.87 21.81 -8.88
C MET A 251 8.99 22.20 -7.91
N THR A 252 9.45 21.21 -7.12
CA THR A 252 10.69 21.34 -6.34
C THR A 252 11.81 20.49 -6.96
N LYS A 253 13.05 20.94 -6.86
CA LYS A 253 14.19 20.22 -7.46
C LYS A 253 14.38 18.80 -6.89
N LYS A 254 14.11 18.60 -5.61
CA LYS A 254 14.33 17.32 -4.92
C LYS A 254 13.13 16.93 -4.09
N SER A 255 12.69 15.68 -4.19
CA SER A 255 11.64 15.09 -3.36
C SER A 255 11.95 15.19 -1.87
N THR A 256 13.24 15.10 -1.50
CA THR A 256 13.68 15.25 -0.11
C THR A 256 13.39 16.62 0.50
N ASN A 257 13.17 17.66 -0.33
CA ASN A 257 12.77 18.99 0.14
C ASN A 257 11.38 18.96 0.81
N LEU A 258 10.54 17.98 0.46
CA LEU A 258 9.23 17.75 1.07
C LEU A 258 9.30 17.07 2.44
N LYS A 259 10.51 16.78 2.92
CA LYS A 259 10.80 16.28 4.28
C LYS A 259 10.01 15.04 4.69
N PHE A 260 9.94 14.06 3.82
CA PHE A 260 9.35 12.74 4.09
C PHE A 260 10.23 11.91 5.02
N ASN A 261 10.43 12.29 6.27
CA ASN A 261 11.34 11.61 7.19
C ASN A 261 11.10 10.09 7.26
N TRP A 262 9.84 9.65 7.14
CA TRP A 262 9.44 8.24 7.20
C TRP A 262 9.33 7.55 5.84
N ARG A 263 9.42 8.30 4.71
CA ARG A 263 9.40 7.76 3.34
C ARG A 263 10.71 7.97 2.59
N VAL A 264 11.76 8.41 3.27
CA VAL A 264 13.06 8.68 2.61
C VAL A 264 13.61 7.44 1.92
N TYR A 265 13.55 6.29 2.57
CA TYR A 265 14.01 5.03 1.98
C TYR A 265 13.12 4.56 0.81
N GLN A 266 11.83 4.88 0.83
CA GLN A 266 10.97 4.63 -0.32
C GLN A 266 11.37 5.48 -1.54
N LEU A 267 11.85 6.71 -1.35
CA LEU A 267 12.44 7.52 -2.42
C LEU A 267 13.74 6.91 -2.91
N ILE A 268 14.70 6.70 -2.00
CA ILE A 268 16.06 6.26 -2.32
C ILE A 268 16.06 4.89 -3.01
N TYR A 269 15.33 3.92 -2.47
CA TYR A 269 15.37 2.54 -2.94
C TYR A 269 14.20 2.14 -3.85
N SER A 270 13.34 3.07 -4.26
CA SER A 270 12.23 2.76 -5.15
C SER A 270 11.94 3.86 -6.17
N ARG A 271 11.67 5.11 -5.75
CA ARG A 271 11.17 6.15 -6.65
C ARG A 271 12.23 6.80 -7.52
N TYR A 272 13.49 6.78 -7.10
CA TYR A 272 14.61 7.31 -7.89
C TYR A 272 15.02 6.41 -9.06
N PHE A 273 14.42 5.24 -9.20
CA PHE A 273 14.70 4.27 -10.26
C PHE A 273 13.48 4.03 -11.15
N ASN A 274 13.73 3.62 -12.37
CA ASN A 274 12.71 3.06 -13.24
C ASN A 274 12.24 1.70 -12.67
N ARG A 275 10.94 1.50 -12.63
CA ARG A 275 10.33 0.27 -12.09
C ARG A 275 9.46 -0.32 -13.19
N THR A 276 10.09 -1.09 -14.06
CA THR A 276 9.47 -1.87 -15.13
C THR A 276 9.52 -3.35 -14.78
N PHE A 277 8.55 -4.15 -15.21
CA PHE A 277 8.41 -5.54 -14.80
C PHE A 277 8.20 -6.44 -16.01
N ASP A 278 8.77 -7.65 -15.95
CA ASP A 278 8.51 -8.74 -16.86
C ASP A 278 7.43 -9.65 -16.24
N ASN A 279 6.25 -9.68 -16.82
CA ASN A 279 5.11 -10.45 -16.32
C ASN A 279 5.01 -11.88 -16.92
N SER A 280 6.06 -12.39 -17.59
CA SER A 280 6.04 -13.70 -18.26
C SER A 280 5.61 -14.84 -17.34
N LYS A 281 5.97 -14.76 -16.04
CA LYS A 281 5.64 -15.80 -15.07
C LYS A 281 4.15 -15.83 -14.75
N ILE A 282 3.54 -14.69 -14.40
CA ILE A 282 2.10 -14.64 -14.12
C ILE A 282 1.25 -14.83 -15.37
N ALA A 283 1.75 -14.45 -16.55
CA ALA A 283 1.07 -14.66 -17.83
C ALA A 283 0.82 -16.14 -18.17
N GLN A 284 1.52 -17.07 -17.53
CA GLN A 284 1.24 -18.50 -17.65
C GLN A 284 -0.08 -18.92 -16.98
N PHE A 285 -0.62 -18.09 -16.09
CA PHE A 285 -1.81 -18.39 -15.31
C PHE A 285 -3.01 -17.49 -15.64
N THR A 286 -2.77 -16.31 -16.22
CA THR A 286 -3.83 -15.35 -16.56
C THR A 286 -3.47 -14.52 -17.78
N ASP A 287 -4.47 -14.09 -18.53
CA ASP A 287 -4.28 -13.18 -19.65
C ASP A 287 -4.10 -11.74 -19.13
N ILE A 288 -2.84 -11.29 -19.05
CA ILE A 288 -2.48 -9.94 -18.60
C ILE A 288 -2.85 -8.84 -19.61
N SER A 289 -3.19 -9.18 -20.86
CA SER A 289 -3.64 -8.21 -21.87
C SER A 289 -5.01 -7.61 -21.52
N THR A 290 -5.76 -8.30 -20.66
CA THR A 290 -7.08 -7.86 -20.16
C THR A 290 -6.97 -6.89 -18.99
N PHE A 291 -5.77 -6.62 -18.47
CA PHE A 291 -5.58 -5.71 -17.35
C PHE A 291 -5.87 -4.26 -17.78
N THR A 292 -6.43 -3.51 -16.85
CA THR A 292 -6.88 -2.12 -17.08
C THR A 292 -5.70 -1.18 -17.32
N PRO A 293 -5.65 -0.48 -18.46
CA PRO A 293 -4.61 0.53 -18.69
C PRO A 293 -4.60 1.60 -17.58
N PRO A 294 -3.43 1.95 -17.01
CA PRO A 294 -3.36 2.93 -15.93
C PRO A 294 -3.96 4.30 -16.29
N GLN A 295 -3.88 4.71 -17.57
CA GLN A 295 -4.48 5.95 -18.06
C GLN A 295 -5.99 5.97 -17.84
N GLU A 296 -6.65 4.88 -18.15
CA GLU A 296 -8.09 4.71 -17.96
C GLU A 296 -8.42 4.47 -16.48
N GLY A 297 -7.75 3.51 -15.86
CA GLY A 297 -8.03 3.09 -14.49
C GLY A 297 -7.82 4.18 -13.45
N LEU A 298 -6.75 4.99 -13.58
CA LEU A 298 -6.48 6.12 -12.68
C LEU A 298 -7.51 7.23 -12.86
N ALA A 299 -7.89 7.53 -14.11
CA ALA A 299 -8.90 8.54 -14.40
C ALA A 299 -10.26 8.12 -13.82
N ASN A 300 -10.72 6.90 -14.10
CA ASN A 300 -11.99 6.37 -13.60
C ASN A 300 -12.03 6.32 -12.06
N CYS A 301 -10.93 5.88 -11.42
CA CYS A 301 -10.85 5.83 -9.96
C CYS A 301 -10.90 7.24 -9.34
N LEU A 302 -10.26 8.23 -9.96
CA LEU A 302 -10.33 9.61 -9.48
C LEU A 302 -11.73 10.21 -9.72
N GLU A 303 -12.32 10.04 -10.89
CA GLU A 303 -13.69 10.49 -11.17
C GLU A 303 -14.69 9.90 -10.16
N GLU A 304 -14.56 8.61 -9.85
CA GLU A 304 -15.43 7.97 -8.86
C GLU A 304 -15.19 8.52 -7.44
N PHE A 305 -13.92 8.71 -7.05
CA PHE A 305 -13.59 9.33 -5.76
C PHE A 305 -14.19 10.75 -5.63
N LEU A 306 -14.16 11.53 -6.70
CA LEU A 306 -14.66 12.91 -6.72
C LEU A 306 -16.18 13.03 -6.57
N LYS A 307 -16.95 11.97 -6.78
CA LYS A 307 -18.40 11.96 -6.50
C LYS A 307 -18.70 12.11 -5.01
N LYS A 308 -17.84 11.55 -4.14
CA LYS A 308 -17.96 11.63 -2.69
C LYS A 308 -16.58 11.57 -2.06
N PRO A 309 -15.80 12.67 -2.07
CA PRO A 309 -14.46 12.69 -1.52
C PRO A 309 -14.42 12.34 -0.03
N ASP A 310 -13.57 11.37 0.33
CA ASP A 310 -13.33 10.95 1.70
C ASP A 310 -11.83 10.93 1.98
N PHE A 311 -11.39 11.86 2.85
CA PHE A 311 -10.00 11.97 3.31
C PHE A 311 -9.91 11.54 4.76
N ARG A 312 -9.05 10.57 5.06
CA ARG A 312 -8.97 10.00 6.40
C ARG A 312 -8.04 10.79 7.32
N ASN A 313 -6.77 10.89 6.96
CA ASN A 313 -5.73 11.46 7.80
C ASN A 313 -4.86 12.43 6.99
N ILE A 314 -5.14 13.72 7.08
CA ILE A 314 -4.28 14.74 6.47
C ILE A 314 -3.01 14.89 7.32
N ALA A 315 -1.85 14.75 6.68
CA ALA A 315 -0.55 14.99 7.31
C ALA A 315 -0.26 16.50 7.38
N TRP A 316 -0.67 17.13 8.45
CA TRP A 316 -0.60 18.61 8.62
C TRP A 316 0.82 19.16 8.69
N ASP A 317 1.79 18.34 9.07
CA ASP A 317 3.21 18.66 8.97
C ASP A 317 3.68 18.74 7.52
N LEU A 318 3.26 17.78 6.67
CA LEU A 318 3.55 17.79 5.25
C LEU A 318 2.77 18.87 4.52
N GLU A 319 1.50 19.12 4.90
CA GLU A 319 0.70 20.22 4.36
C GLU A 319 1.39 21.57 4.60
N ALA A 320 1.95 21.78 5.80
CA ALA A 320 2.73 22.97 6.11
C ALA A 320 4.00 23.12 5.27
N VAL A 321 4.68 22.00 4.98
CA VAL A 321 5.87 21.98 4.10
C VAL A 321 5.47 22.31 2.66
N ASN A 322 4.39 21.72 2.16
CA ASN A 322 3.85 22.01 0.82
C ASN A 322 3.48 23.48 0.68
N ASP A 323 2.78 24.03 1.66
CA ASP A 323 2.41 25.47 1.70
C ASP A 323 3.63 26.37 1.71
N LYS A 324 4.71 25.94 2.36
CA LYS A 324 5.96 26.71 2.35
C LYS A 324 6.63 26.69 0.98
N VAL A 325 6.67 25.54 0.34
CA VAL A 325 7.26 25.37 -1.01
C VAL A 325 6.45 26.14 -2.05
N ALA A 326 5.11 26.07 -1.96
CA ALA A 326 4.21 26.76 -2.88
C ALA A 326 3.98 28.24 -2.57
N ASN A 327 4.53 28.76 -1.47
CA ASN A 327 4.23 30.09 -0.94
C ASN A 327 2.72 30.33 -0.72
N GLU A 328 2.04 29.30 -0.23
CA GLU A 328 0.60 29.28 0.05
C GLU A 328 0.33 29.15 1.55
N ARG A 329 -0.93 29.17 1.94
CA ARG A 329 -1.34 29.04 3.35
C ARG A 329 -2.66 28.28 3.47
N THR A 330 -2.67 27.20 4.25
CA THR A 330 -3.88 26.52 4.68
C THR A 330 -4.59 27.34 5.76
N PRO A 331 -5.89 27.66 5.60
CA PRO A 331 -6.68 28.32 6.64
C PRO A 331 -6.77 27.47 7.89
N LEU A 332 -6.50 28.06 9.07
CA LEU A 332 -6.52 27.31 10.34
C LEU A 332 -7.89 26.70 10.68
N LYS A 333 -8.98 27.21 10.10
CA LYS A 333 -10.33 26.64 10.25
C LYS A 333 -10.48 25.26 9.60
N GLU A 334 -9.66 24.93 8.57
CA GLU A 334 -9.63 23.62 7.93
C GLU A 334 -8.94 22.57 8.81
N ILE A 335 -8.11 22.98 9.77
CA ILE A 335 -7.31 22.08 10.60
C ILE A 335 -8.13 21.69 11.84
N PRO A 336 -8.45 20.39 12.02
CA PRO A 336 -9.52 19.96 12.93
C PRO A 336 -9.19 20.12 14.42
N SER A 337 -7.92 20.01 14.83
CA SER A 337 -7.56 20.03 16.26
C SER A 337 -6.49 21.06 16.59
N VAL A 338 -6.43 21.49 17.85
CA VAL A 338 -5.40 22.40 18.35
C VAL A 338 -4.00 21.80 18.16
N GLY A 339 -3.82 20.50 18.42
CA GLY A 339 -2.54 19.81 18.21
C GLY A 339 -2.09 19.85 16.75
N ASN A 340 -3.01 19.63 15.82
CA ASN A 340 -2.73 19.71 14.38
C ASN A 340 -2.41 21.15 13.94
N LYS A 341 -3.11 22.15 14.49
CA LYS A 341 -2.81 23.58 14.24
C LYS A 341 -1.41 23.94 14.71
N ILE A 342 -1.03 23.52 15.91
CA ILE A 342 0.32 23.72 16.43
C ILE A 342 1.36 23.04 15.55
N THR A 343 1.14 21.78 15.16
CA THR A 343 2.01 21.04 14.25
C THR A 343 2.19 21.80 12.94
N TYR A 344 1.09 22.20 12.28
CA TYR A 344 1.13 22.97 11.04
C TYR A 344 1.92 24.28 11.20
N ILE A 345 1.63 25.08 12.23
CA ILE A 345 2.31 26.37 12.47
C ILE A 345 3.81 26.16 12.69
N CYS A 346 4.19 25.17 13.50
CA CYS A 346 5.59 24.88 13.79
C CYS A 346 6.36 24.43 12.54
N TYR A 347 5.76 23.62 11.69
CA TYR A 347 6.40 23.17 10.44
C TYR A 347 6.46 24.28 9.40
N LYS A 348 5.39 25.09 9.27
CA LYS A 348 5.35 26.23 8.34
C LYS A 348 6.44 27.25 8.65
N ASN A 349 6.69 27.53 9.94
CA ASN A 349 7.60 28.58 10.40
C ASN A 349 8.99 28.05 10.86
N ASN A 350 9.34 26.79 10.59
CA ASN A 350 10.60 26.14 11.04
C ASN A 350 10.78 26.05 12.57
N LEU A 351 9.71 26.09 13.35
CA LEU A 351 9.71 26.06 14.81
C LEU A 351 9.58 24.63 15.38
N LYS A 352 10.03 23.61 14.63
CA LYS A 352 9.91 22.18 15.01
C LYS A 352 10.51 21.84 16.36
N PHE A 353 11.52 22.59 16.79
CA PHE A 353 12.16 22.40 18.10
C PHE A 353 11.17 22.58 19.26
N LEU A 354 10.10 23.36 19.07
CA LEU A 354 9.06 23.55 20.07
C LEU A 354 8.13 22.33 20.22
N LEU A 355 8.10 21.39 19.25
CA LEU A 355 7.24 20.20 19.30
C LEU A 355 7.79 19.11 20.24
N LYS A 356 9.11 19.02 20.43
CA LYS A 356 9.74 17.99 21.27
C LYS A 356 9.25 18.00 22.74
N PRO A 357 9.13 19.13 23.43
CA PRO A 357 8.60 19.17 24.79
C PRO A 357 7.06 18.91 24.83
N LEU A 358 6.31 19.38 23.84
CA LEU A 358 4.86 19.18 23.75
C LEU A 358 4.46 17.70 23.59
N HIS A 359 5.20 16.93 22.80
CA HIS A 359 4.96 15.48 22.67
C HIS A 359 5.26 14.69 23.95
N LYS A 360 6.24 15.15 24.76
CA LYS A 360 6.51 14.54 26.08
C LYS A 360 5.37 14.83 27.06
N SER A 361 4.87 16.07 27.11
CA SER A 361 3.77 16.43 28.00
C SER A 361 2.43 15.80 27.62
N LEU A 362 2.11 15.67 26.33
CA LEU A 362 0.90 14.98 25.84
C LEU A 362 0.92 13.47 26.13
N LYS A 363 2.09 12.80 26.02
CA LYS A 363 2.24 11.39 26.43
C LYS A 363 2.06 11.21 27.94
N VAL A 364 2.48 12.16 28.76
CA VAL A 364 2.27 12.13 30.21
C VAL A 364 0.79 12.31 30.54
N VAL A 365 0.11 13.26 29.91
CA VAL A 365 -1.33 13.50 30.10
C VAL A 365 -2.19 12.33 29.62
N SER A 366 -1.83 11.68 28.50
CA SER A 366 -2.54 10.49 28.01
C SER A 366 -2.33 9.28 28.95
N LYS A 367 -1.14 9.12 29.52
CA LYS A 367 -0.82 8.08 30.50
C LYS A 367 -1.58 8.30 31.83
N ILE A 368 -1.72 9.55 32.28
CA ILE A 368 -2.52 9.90 33.46
C ILE A 368 -4.00 9.63 33.23
N ARG A 369 -4.55 9.94 32.03
CA ARG A 369 -5.96 9.64 31.70
C ARG A 369 -6.27 8.14 31.56
N SER A 370 -5.29 7.31 31.20
CA SER A 370 -5.47 5.85 31.16
C SER A 370 -5.34 5.17 32.52
N THR A 371 -4.77 5.89 33.53
CA THR A 371 -4.61 5.39 34.91
C THR A 371 -5.81 5.81 35.81
N ILE A 372 -6.65 6.73 35.33
CA ILE A 372 -7.83 7.23 36.06
C ILE A 372 -9.16 6.62 35.51
N LYS A 373 -9.08 5.74 34.52
CA LYS A 373 -10.17 4.88 34.04
C LYS A 373 -9.90 3.42 34.44
#